data_2d6f081b7e0a8193fffa3c0e4c6e3c66
#
_entry.id   2d6f081b7e0a8193fffa3c0e4c6e3c66
#
_cell.length_a   1.000
_cell.length_b   1.000
_cell.length_c   1.000
_cell.angle_alpha   90.00
_cell.angle_beta   90.00
_cell.angle_gamma   90.00
#
_symmetry.space_group_name_H-M   'P 1'
#
loop_
_entity.id
_entity.type
_entity.pdbx_description
1 polymer ?
#
loop_
_entity_poly.entity_id
_entity_poly.type
_entity_poly.pdbx_seq_one_letter_code
_entity_poly.pdbx_strand_id
1 'polypeptide(L)'
;MKIRVFYNKLLSRLSKMDLEKEEALEIYRRTNALMIDVRTPEEYAESHFNGAINIPLYEIDNIANEIVDKNKVILVYCKIGSRSKLAKEILCKNGYKNVYTFNAKI
;
A
#
# COMPACT_ATOMS: atom_id res chain seq x y z
N MET A 1 6.35 -2.92 27.77
CA MET A 1 5.14 -2.07 27.89
C MET A 1 5.33 -0.72 27.24
N LYS A 2 6.28 0.09 27.70
CA LYS A 2 6.54 1.41 27.13
C LYS A 2 7.01 1.35 25.68
N ILE A 3 7.81 0.35 25.34
CA ILE A 3 8.33 0.15 23.98
C ILE A 3 7.17 -0.17 23.04
N ARG A 4 6.22 -1.00 23.47
CA ARG A 4 5.06 -1.36 22.66
C ARG A 4 4.18 -0.15 22.35
N VAL A 5 3.94 0.70 23.35
CA VAL A 5 3.14 1.91 23.17
C VAL A 5 3.82 2.86 22.20
N PHE A 6 5.13 3.04 22.35
CA PHE A 6 5.92 3.87 21.45
C PHE A 6 5.87 3.33 20.01
N TYR A 7 6.04 2.03 19.85
CA TYR A 7 5.98 1.37 18.55
C TYR A 7 4.62 1.56 17.88
N ASN A 8 3.53 1.37 18.64
CA ASN A 8 2.18 1.57 18.10
C ASN A 8 1.92 3.01 17.69
N LYS A 9 2.42 3.98 18.44
CA LYS A 9 2.32 5.39 18.08
C LYS A 9 3.09 5.70 16.80
N LEU A 10 4.27 5.12 16.67
CA LEU A 10 5.10 5.28 15.48
C LEU A 10 4.40 4.70 14.25
N LEU A 11 3.85 3.49 14.35
CA LEU A 11 3.10 2.86 13.27
C LEU A 11 1.87 3.68 12.88
N SER A 12 1.16 4.21 13.87
CA SER A 12 -0.02 5.06 13.62
C SER A 12 0.36 6.32 12.87
N ARG A 13 1.51 6.92 13.21
CA ARG A 13 2.00 8.10 12.51
C ARG A 13 2.45 7.76 11.08
N LEU A 14 3.18 6.67 10.91
CA LEU A 14 3.65 6.23 9.60
C LEU A 14 2.49 5.91 8.66
N SER A 15 1.41 5.35 9.18
CA SER A 15 0.25 4.99 8.38
C SER A 15 -0.46 6.21 7.76
N LYS A 16 -0.20 7.41 8.27
CA LYS A 16 -0.78 8.65 7.75
C LYS A 16 0.10 9.36 6.73
N MET A 17 1.29 8.85 6.51
CA MET A 17 2.29 9.47 5.64
C MET A 17 2.56 8.59 4.44
N ASP A 18 2.96 9.23 3.33
CA ASP A 18 3.57 8.48 2.24
C ASP A 18 4.95 8.02 2.70
N LEU A 19 5.23 6.74 2.49
CA LEU A 19 6.57 6.23 2.72
C LEU A 19 7.49 6.66 1.59
N GLU A 20 8.78 6.76 1.89
CA GLU A 20 9.77 6.87 0.83
C GLU A 20 9.87 5.52 0.09
N LYS A 21 10.24 5.58 -1.18
CA LYS A 21 10.36 4.38 -2.01
C LYS A 21 11.25 3.33 -1.36
N GLU A 22 12.39 3.76 -0.83
CA GLU A 22 13.36 2.86 -0.21
C GLU A 22 12.78 2.18 1.03
N GLU A 23 12.00 2.91 1.82
CA GLU A 23 11.32 2.34 2.99
C GLU A 23 10.30 1.29 2.58
N ALA A 24 9.50 1.59 1.56
CA ALA A 24 8.48 0.66 1.09
C ALA A 24 9.11 -0.62 0.54
N LEU A 25 10.17 -0.50 -0.25
CA LEU A 25 10.85 -1.66 -0.80
C LEU A 25 11.51 -2.51 0.30
N GLU A 26 12.01 -1.87 1.35
CA GLU A 26 12.56 -2.59 2.50
C GLU A 26 11.47 -3.37 3.24
N ILE A 27 10.33 -2.75 3.47
CA ILE A 27 9.18 -3.42 4.07
C ILE A 27 8.75 -4.61 3.21
N TYR A 28 8.70 -4.43 1.89
CA TYR A 28 8.34 -5.50 0.97
C TYR A 28 9.30 -6.69 1.08
N ARG A 29 10.61 -6.40 1.15
CA ARG A 29 11.63 -7.46 1.24
C ARG A 29 11.61 -8.20 2.58
N ARG A 30 11.30 -7.50 3.67
CA ARG A 30 11.40 -8.05 5.03
C ARG A 30 10.10 -8.64 5.56
N THR A 31 9.00 -8.36 4.92
CA THR A 31 7.71 -8.84 5.37
C THR A 31 7.03 -9.58 4.23
N ASN A 32 5.89 -10.18 4.52
CA ASN A 32 5.07 -10.81 3.50
C ASN A 32 4.06 -9.79 2.94
N ALA A 33 4.54 -8.59 2.63
CA ALA A 33 3.69 -7.51 2.17
C ALA A 33 3.20 -7.74 0.74
N LEU A 34 1.99 -7.28 0.47
CA LEU A 34 1.42 -7.23 -0.87
C LEU A 34 1.69 -5.84 -1.44
N MET A 35 2.24 -5.77 -2.65
CA MET A 35 2.48 -4.49 -3.32
C MET A 35 1.49 -4.34 -4.47
N ILE A 36 0.71 -3.26 -4.43
CA ILE A 36 -0.34 -2.99 -5.41
C ILE A 36 -0.04 -1.71 -6.18
N ASP A 37 -0.01 -1.86 -7.50
CA ASP A 37 0.06 -0.74 -8.44
C ASP A 37 -1.36 -0.40 -8.85
N VAL A 38 -1.85 0.79 -8.47
CA VAL A 38 -3.23 1.19 -8.75
C VAL A 38 -3.35 2.08 -10.00
N ARG A 39 -2.30 2.09 -10.81
CA ARG A 39 -2.32 2.80 -12.11
C ARG A 39 -3.09 1.97 -13.13
N THR A 40 -3.25 2.52 -14.33
CA THR A 40 -3.91 1.78 -15.40
C THR A 40 -3.09 0.57 -15.84
N PRO A 41 -3.74 -0.44 -16.46
CA PRO A 41 -3.00 -1.58 -17.00
C PRO A 41 -1.93 -1.17 -18.01
N GLU A 42 -2.17 -0.12 -18.79
CA GLU A 42 -1.21 0.38 -19.77
C GLU A 42 0.03 0.94 -19.10
N GLU A 43 -0.16 1.73 -18.04
CA GLU A 43 0.96 2.26 -17.27
C GLU A 43 1.77 1.13 -16.63
N TYR A 44 1.08 0.16 -16.05
CA TYR A 44 1.72 -1.00 -15.43
C TYR A 44 2.54 -1.79 -16.43
N ALA A 45 2.02 -1.98 -17.64
CA ALA A 45 2.71 -2.71 -18.69
C ALA A 45 3.99 -2.02 -19.14
N GLU A 46 4.02 -0.68 -19.13
CA GLU A 46 5.22 0.07 -19.48
C GLU A 46 6.35 -0.16 -18.49
N SER A 47 6.07 -0.04 -17.22
CA SER A 47 7.02 -0.33 -16.14
C SER A 47 6.29 -0.42 -14.82
N HIS A 48 6.79 -1.27 -13.93
CA HIS A 48 6.27 -1.40 -12.58
C HIS A 48 7.35 -2.02 -11.69
N PHE A 49 7.18 -1.92 -10.38
CA PHE A 49 8.11 -2.55 -9.45
C PHE A 49 7.97 -4.06 -9.50
N ASN A 50 9.11 -4.74 -9.47
CA ASN A 50 9.14 -6.19 -9.46
C ASN A 50 8.35 -6.72 -8.25
N GLY A 51 7.41 -7.60 -8.52
CA GLY A 51 6.54 -8.17 -7.49
C GLY A 51 5.23 -7.43 -7.27
N ALA A 52 5.06 -6.23 -7.87
CA ALA A 52 3.80 -5.52 -7.77
C ALA A 52 2.73 -6.18 -8.61
N ILE A 53 1.50 -6.23 -8.08
CA ILE A 53 0.35 -6.64 -8.86
C ILE A 53 -0.44 -5.41 -9.27
N ASN A 54 -1.07 -5.44 -10.42
CA ASN A 54 -1.85 -4.32 -10.92
C ASN A 54 -3.32 -4.50 -10.55
N ILE A 55 -3.80 -3.60 -9.71
CA ILE A 55 -5.22 -3.49 -9.40
C ILE A 55 -5.57 -2.03 -9.61
N PRO A 56 -6.04 -1.66 -10.80
CA PRO A 56 -6.35 -0.26 -11.08
C PRO A 56 -7.33 0.30 -10.06
N LEU A 57 -7.22 1.60 -9.78
CA LEU A 57 -8.06 2.24 -8.76
C LEU A 57 -9.55 1.91 -8.94
N TYR A 58 -10.03 1.88 -10.18
CA TYR A 58 -11.45 1.63 -10.45
C TYR A 58 -11.89 0.20 -10.11
N GLU A 59 -10.96 -0.72 -9.87
CA GLU A 59 -11.26 -2.10 -9.50
C GLU A 59 -11.06 -2.38 -8.01
N ILE A 60 -10.43 -1.47 -7.28
CA ILE A 60 -10.08 -1.70 -5.87
C ILE A 60 -11.30 -2.06 -5.03
N ASP A 61 -12.41 -1.37 -5.23
CA ASP A 61 -13.60 -1.59 -4.43
C ASP A 61 -14.18 -3.00 -4.67
N ASN A 62 -14.09 -3.50 -5.88
CA ASN A 62 -14.61 -4.81 -6.24
C ASN A 62 -13.81 -5.96 -5.63
N ILE A 63 -12.49 -5.79 -5.50
CA ILE A 63 -11.61 -6.84 -5.02
C ILE A 63 -11.11 -6.61 -3.61
N ALA A 64 -11.58 -5.55 -2.95
CA ALA A 64 -11.13 -5.18 -1.61
C ALA A 64 -11.39 -6.29 -0.58
N ASN A 65 -12.35 -7.18 -0.81
CA ASN A 65 -12.65 -8.27 0.11
C ASN A 65 -12.00 -9.61 -0.26
N GLU A 66 -11.24 -9.65 -1.35
CA GLU A 66 -10.60 -10.89 -1.79
C GLU A 66 -9.32 -11.20 -1.04
N ILE A 67 -8.69 -10.19 -0.45
CA ILE A 67 -7.53 -10.40 0.41
C ILE A 67 -8.06 -10.85 1.77
N VAL A 68 -7.86 -12.11 2.10
CA VAL A 68 -8.48 -12.73 3.28
C VAL A 68 -7.94 -12.17 4.59
N ASP A 69 -6.64 -11.92 4.66
CA ASP A 69 -5.98 -11.45 5.88
C ASP A 69 -6.05 -9.92 5.98
N LYS A 70 -6.90 -9.42 6.86
CA LYS A 70 -7.07 -7.98 7.08
C LYS A 70 -5.87 -7.33 7.80
N ASN A 71 -4.96 -8.13 8.32
CA ASN A 71 -3.72 -7.67 8.93
C ASN A 71 -2.54 -7.67 7.94
N LYS A 72 -2.77 -8.12 6.73
CA LYS A 72 -1.75 -8.13 5.69
C LYS A 72 -1.19 -6.73 5.51
N VAL A 73 0.12 -6.60 5.43
CA VAL A 73 0.76 -5.34 5.07
C VAL A 73 0.56 -5.12 3.58
N ILE A 74 -0.05 -4.01 3.23
CA ILE A 74 -0.34 -3.67 1.85
C ILE A 74 0.36 -2.35 1.51
N LEU A 75 1.17 -2.40 0.47
CA LEU A 75 1.88 -1.24 -0.05
C LEU A 75 1.21 -0.83 -1.36
N VAL A 76 0.80 0.42 -1.46
CA VAL A 76 0.04 0.92 -2.61
C VAL A 76 0.78 2.09 -3.24
N TYR A 77 0.93 2.08 -4.55
CA TYR A 77 1.56 3.20 -5.24
C TYR A 77 0.86 3.55 -6.56
N CYS A 78 1.05 4.79 -6.96
CA CYS A 78 0.67 5.28 -8.28
C CYS A 78 1.74 6.28 -8.75
N LYS A 79 1.47 7.04 -9.78
CA LYS A 79 2.47 7.93 -10.36
C LYS A 79 2.74 9.15 -9.47
N ILE A 80 1.70 9.86 -9.05
CA ILE A 80 1.82 11.12 -8.30
C ILE A 80 1.11 11.13 -6.95
N GLY A 81 0.62 9.98 -6.48
CA GLY A 81 0.10 9.82 -5.14
C GLY A 81 -1.40 9.98 -4.96
N SER A 82 -2.13 10.60 -5.89
CA SER A 82 -3.56 10.84 -5.71
C SER A 82 -4.40 9.55 -5.78
N ARG A 83 -4.11 8.69 -6.74
CA ARG A 83 -4.83 7.41 -6.89
C ARG A 83 -4.53 6.45 -5.76
N SER A 84 -3.28 6.39 -5.32
CA SER A 84 -2.89 5.50 -4.22
C SER A 84 -3.52 5.93 -2.90
N LYS A 85 -3.68 7.24 -2.68
CA LYS A 85 -4.33 7.75 -1.49
C LYS A 85 -5.80 7.34 -1.43
N LEU A 86 -6.52 7.43 -2.55
CA LEU A 86 -7.90 6.99 -2.63
C LEU A 86 -8.01 5.48 -2.44
N ALA A 87 -7.11 4.71 -3.06
CA ALA A 87 -7.08 3.27 -2.89
C ALA A 87 -6.90 2.87 -1.43
N LYS A 88 -5.99 3.57 -0.73
CA LYS A 88 -5.79 3.34 0.70
C LYS A 88 -7.07 3.60 1.49
N GLU A 89 -7.77 4.68 1.20
CA GLU A 89 -9.03 5.00 1.88
C GLU A 89 -10.05 3.88 1.69
N ILE A 90 -10.19 3.37 0.48
CA ILE A 90 -11.12 2.29 0.17
C ILE A 90 -10.73 1.02 0.93
N LEU A 91 -9.45 0.66 0.91
CA LEU A 91 -8.98 -0.52 1.61
C LEU A 91 -9.19 -0.40 3.13
N CYS A 92 -8.88 0.75 3.70
CA CYS A 92 -9.08 0.98 5.13
C CYS A 92 -10.55 0.88 5.51
N LYS A 93 -11.47 1.38 4.68
CA LYS A 93 -12.91 1.25 4.91
C LYS A 93 -13.36 -0.21 4.86
N ASN A 94 -12.66 -1.05 4.13
CA ASN A 94 -12.95 -2.47 4.06
C ASN A 94 -12.27 -3.29 5.15
N GLY A 95 -11.67 -2.62 6.13
CA GLY A 95 -11.13 -3.26 7.33
C GLY A 95 -9.66 -3.63 7.29
N TYR A 96 -8.95 -3.28 6.24
CA TYR A 96 -7.51 -3.53 6.18
C TYR A 96 -6.79 -2.54 7.08
N LYS A 97 -5.94 -3.06 7.96
CA LYS A 97 -5.34 -2.27 9.04
C LYS A 97 -3.94 -1.75 8.76
N ASN A 98 -3.26 -2.34 7.79
CA ASN A 98 -1.85 -2.04 7.54
C ASN A 98 -1.61 -1.65 6.08
N VAL A 99 -2.27 -0.56 5.66
CA VAL A 99 -2.15 -0.05 4.29
C VAL A 99 -1.26 1.19 4.29
N TYR A 100 -0.22 1.16 3.47
CA TYR A 100 0.75 2.25 3.35
C TYR A 100 0.90 2.66 1.91
N THR A 101 0.88 3.96 1.67
CA THR A 101 1.19 4.50 0.34
C THR A 101 2.68 4.86 0.28
N PHE A 102 3.24 4.88 -0.90
CA PHE A 102 4.60 5.37 -1.07
C PHE A 102 4.77 6.09 -2.40
N ASN A 103 5.75 6.99 -2.41
CA ASN A 103 6.10 7.74 -3.61
C ASN A 103 6.98 6.86 -4.49
N ALA A 104 6.41 6.37 -5.56
CA ALA A 104 7.11 5.43 -6.45
C ALA A 104 8.19 6.09 -7.30
N LYS A 105 8.06 7.37 -7.59
CA LYS A 105 8.98 8.10 -8.47
C LYS A 105 9.13 7.42 -9.84
N ILE A 106 7.99 7.02 -10.39
CA ILE A 106 7.95 6.23 -11.61
C ILE A 106 7.33 7.02 -12.77
#